data_1b98ffec9ba94653ddb9b45d20b1b353
#
_entry.id   1b98ffec9ba94653ddb9b45d20b1b353
#
_cell.length_a   1.000
_cell.length_b   1.000
_cell.length_c   1.000
_cell.angle_alpha   90.00
_cell.angle_beta   90.00
_cell.angle_gamma   90.00
#
_symmetry.space_group_name_H-M   'P 1'
#
loop_
_entity.id
_entity.type
_entity.pdbx_description
1 polymer ?
#
loop_
_entity_poly.entity_id
_entity_poly.type
_entity_poly.pdbx_seq_one_letter_code
_entity_poly.pdbx_strand_id
1 'polypeptide(L)'
;NHTAEGNENGPFFSFKGFDNRIYYMLTPEGWYYNFSGCGNTLNCNHPVVQQMILECLRYWTIEYHVDGFRFDLASILGRNEDGSPASQPPLLKNLAEDPILRNVKLIAEAWDAGGLYQVGSFPAFSRWAEWNGKYRDDMRSFLKGDYWFAEAAANRLIGSPDLYTGQYKGYAS
;
A
#
# COMPACT_ATOMS: atom_id res chain seq x y z
N ASN A 1 -6.40 -5.52 3.70
CA ASN A 1 -5.66 -6.58 3.04
C ASN A 1 -5.69 -7.91 3.78
N HIS A 2 -5.73 -7.89 5.11
CA HIS A 2 -5.66 -9.10 5.94
C HIS A 2 -7.06 -9.65 6.20
N THR A 3 -7.53 -10.55 5.33
CA THR A 3 -8.81 -11.25 5.47
C THR A 3 -8.59 -12.70 5.87
N ALA A 4 -9.64 -13.38 6.36
CA ALA A 4 -9.50 -14.68 7.04
C ALA A 4 -9.36 -15.87 6.09
N GLU A 5 -9.58 -15.71 4.79
CA GLU A 5 -9.37 -16.79 3.83
C GLU A 5 -7.88 -17.06 3.62
N GLY A 6 -7.35 -18.14 4.21
CA GLY A 6 -5.92 -18.49 4.13
C GLY A 6 -5.50 -19.13 2.81
N ASN A 7 -6.43 -19.69 2.04
CA ASN A 7 -6.23 -20.29 0.72
C ASN A 7 -7.57 -20.57 0.03
N GLU A 8 -7.52 -21.05 -1.21
CA GLU A 8 -8.70 -21.36 -2.04
C GLU A 8 -9.59 -22.47 -1.48
N ASN A 9 -9.04 -23.38 -0.66
CA ASN A 9 -9.76 -24.49 -0.05
C ASN A 9 -10.30 -24.18 1.35
N GLY A 10 -9.99 -22.98 1.87
CA GLY A 10 -10.39 -22.57 3.20
C GLY A 10 -11.90 -22.29 3.33
N PRO A 11 -12.39 -22.19 4.57
CA PRO A 11 -13.79 -21.87 4.83
C PRO A 11 -14.14 -20.42 4.42
N PHE A 12 -15.44 -20.15 4.35
CA PHE A 12 -16.01 -18.86 3.95
C PHE A 12 -16.13 -17.92 5.16
N PHE A 13 -15.02 -17.29 5.56
CA PHE A 13 -14.99 -16.43 6.75
C PHE A 13 -15.15 -14.93 6.47
N SER A 14 -14.72 -14.49 5.29
CA SER A 14 -14.78 -13.08 4.91
C SER A 14 -15.51 -12.90 3.58
N PHE A 15 -14.88 -12.28 2.59
CA PHE A 15 -15.53 -11.93 1.32
C PHE A 15 -15.77 -13.12 0.38
N LYS A 16 -15.10 -14.26 0.57
CA LYS A 16 -15.27 -15.46 -0.25
C LYS A 16 -16.74 -15.92 -0.27
N GLY A 17 -17.45 -15.75 0.86
CA GLY A 17 -18.86 -16.11 0.97
C GLY A 17 -19.80 -15.22 0.16
N PHE A 18 -19.38 -14.01 -0.21
CA PHE A 18 -20.15 -13.12 -1.07
C PHE A 18 -19.86 -13.40 -2.54
N ASP A 19 -18.62 -13.26 -2.97
CA ASP A 19 -18.16 -13.62 -4.32
C ASP A 19 -16.62 -13.68 -4.35
N ASN A 20 -16.08 -14.89 -4.53
CA ASN A 20 -14.65 -15.12 -4.49
C ASN A 20 -13.90 -14.40 -5.63
N ARG A 21 -14.49 -14.29 -6.82
CA ARG A 21 -13.84 -13.71 -8.00
C ARG A 21 -13.86 -12.18 -8.00
N ILE A 22 -14.87 -11.61 -7.39
CA ILE A 22 -14.96 -10.15 -7.24
C ILE A 22 -13.94 -9.66 -6.23
N TYR A 23 -13.89 -10.31 -5.06
CA TYR A 23 -13.15 -9.78 -3.92
C TYR A 23 -11.69 -10.20 -3.85
N TYR A 24 -11.31 -11.32 -4.47
CA TYR A 24 -9.94 -11.83 -4.40
C TYR A 24 -9.27 -11.93 -5.77
N MET A 25 -7.96 -11.65 -5.79
CA MET A 25 -7.13 -11.90 -6.97
C MET A 25 -6.87 -13.39 -7.10
N LEU A 26 -7.29 -13.95 -8.24
CA LEU A 26 -7.18 -15.38 -8.53
C LEU A 26 -6.29 -15.60 -9.77
N THR A 27 -5.47 -16.66 -9.72
CA THR A 27 -4.80 -17.17 -10.92
C THR A 27 -5.83 -17.76 -11.90
N PRO A 28 -5.45 -18.01 -13.17
CA PRO A 28 -6.36 -18.70 -14.12
C PRO A 28 -6.88 -20.04 -13.61
N GLU A 29 -6.11 -20.75 -12.78
CA GLU A 29 -6.48 -22.02 -12.15
C GLU A 29 -7.44 -21.85 -10.97
N GLY A 30 -7.64 -20.61 -10.49
CA GLY A 30 -8.52 -20.27 -9.38
C GLY A 30 -7.84 -20.25 -8.00
N TRP A 31 -6.51 -20.27 -7.96
CA TRP A 31 -5.74 -20.13 -6.72
C TRP A 31 -5.58 -18.66 -6.34
N TYR A 32 -5.41 -18.38 -5.03
CA TYR A 32 -5.18 -17.02 -4.58
C TYR A 32 -3.76 -16.54 -4.87
N TYR A 33 -3.64 -15.33 -5.40
CA TYR A 33 -2.41 -14.55 -5.23
C TYR A 33 -2.24 -14.20 -3.75
N ASN A 34 -1.01 -14.32 -3.26
CA ASN A 34 -0.69 -14.06 -1.85
C ASN A 34 0.34 -12.93 -1.70
N PHE A 35 -0.01 -11.72 -2.08
CA PHE A 35 0.83 -10.54 -1.89
C PHE A 35 0.67 -9.92 -0.50
N SER A 36 -0.34 -10.33 0.26
CA SER A 36 -0.56 -9.90 1.64
C SER A 36 0.24 -10.69 2.68
N GLY A 37 0.74 -11.88 2.32
CA GLY A 37 1.34 -12.80 3.27
C GLY A 37 0.33 -13.59 4.12
N CYS A 38 -0.98 -13.33 3.96
CA CYS A 38 -2.07 -13.97 4.72
C CYS A 38 -2.77 -15.10 3.94
N GLY A 39 -2.28 -15.46 2.75
CA GLY A 39 -2.85 -16.50 1.91
C GLY A 39 -3.80 -16.02 0.82
N ASN A 40 -4.10 -14.73 0.77
CA ASN A 40 -4.97 -14.12 -0.24
C ASN A 40 -4.53 -12.69 -0.57
N THR A 41 -5.16 -12.10 -1.58
CA THR A 41 -4.99 -10.68 -1.93
C THR A 41 -6.32 -10.13 -2.41
N LEU A 42 -6.76 -8.97 -1.88
CA LEU A 42 -7.96 -8.29 -2.38
C LEU A 42 -7.78 -7.85 -3.83
N ASN A 43 -8.82 -8.05 -4.65
CA ASN A 43 -8.83 -7.66 -6.05
C ASN A 43 -9.18 -6.17 -6.20
N CYS A 44 -8.20 -5.31 -6.00
CA CYS A 44 -8.35 -3.86 -6.14
C CYS A 44 -8.53 -3.37 -7.59
N ASN A 45 -8.49 -4.28 -8.57
CA ASN A 45 -8.85 -3.99 -9.96
C ASN A 45 -10.37 -3.96 -10.16
N HIS A 46 -11.13 -4.72 -9.35
CA HIS A 46 -12.56 -4.83 -9.53
C HIS A 46 -13.31 -3.59 -9.03
N PRO A 47 -14.24 -3.00 -9.83
CA PRO A 47 -14.95 -1.76 -9.45
C PRO A 47 -15.71 -1.85 -8.12
N VAL A 48 -16.30 -3.01 -7.80
CA VAL A 48 -17.00 -3.24 -6.53
C VAL A 48 -16.05 -3.11 -5.34
N VAL A 49 -14.84 -3.66 -5.44
CA VAL A 49 -13.82 -3.57 -4.38
C VAL A 49 -13.29 -2.15 -4.26
N GLN A 50 -13.05 -1.47 -5.38
CA GLN A 50 -12.65 -0.06 -5.38
C GLN A 50 -13.71 0.82 -4.70
N GLN A 51 -14.98 0.64 -5.05
CA GLN A 51 -16.08 1.38 -4.44
C GLN A 51 -16.21 1.09 -2.95
N MET A 52 -16.11 -0.18 -2.54
CA MET A 52 -16.13 -0.56 -1.13
C MET A 52 -15.04 0.15 -0.33
N ILE A 53 -13.82 0.22 -0.86
CA ILE A 53 -12.70 0.91 -0.19
C ILE A 53 -12.96 2.41 -0.12
N LEU A 54 -13.38 3.05 -1.22
CA LEU A 54 -13.71 4.47 -1.25
C LEU A 54 -14.81 4.84 -0.24
N GLU A 55 -15.91 4.10 -0.22
CA GLU A 55 -17.02 4.36 0.70
C GLU A 55 -16.61 4.15 2.17
N CYS A 56 -15.79 3.13 2.45
CA CYS A 56 -15.25 2.92 3.78
C CYS A 56 -14.44 4.14 4.26
N LEU A 57 -13.52 4.65 3.44
CA LEU A 57 -12.69 5.81 3.82
C LEU A 57 -13.50 7.10 3.94
N ARG A 58 -14.47 7.31 3.03
CA ARG A 58 -15.41 8.44 3.11
C ARG A 58 -16.22 8.40 4.39
N TYR A 59 -16.74 7.22 4.77
CA TYR A 59 -17.50 7.02 6.00
C TYR A 59 -16.68 7.40 7.23
N TRP A 60 -15.46 6.91 7.36
CA TRP A 60 -14.57 7.27 8.46
C TRP A 60 -14.22 8.76 8.49
N THR A 61 -14.08 9.38 7.32
CA THR A 61 -13.80 10.82 7.21
C THR A 61 -15.01 11.67 7.63
N ILE A 62 -16.20 11.32 7.14
CA ILE A 62 -17.42 12.11 7.36
C ILE A 62 -17.97 11.90 8.76
N GLU A 63 -18.13 10.64 9.19
CA GLU A 63 -18.82 10.32 10.44
C GLU A 63 -17.90 10.37 11.65
N TYR A 64 -16.63 10.02 11.50
CA TYR A 64 -15.67 9.95 12.60
C TYR A 64 -14.59 11.04 12.56
N HIS A 65 -14.59 11.87 11.51
CA HIS A 65 -13.68 13.02 11.37
C HIS A 65 -12.19 12.64 11.47
N VAL A 66 -11.81 11.49 10.92
CA VAL A 66 -10.39 11.11 10.89
C VAL A 66 -9.60 11.98 9.92
N ASP A 67 -8.36 12.35 10.29
CA ASP A 67 -7.50 13.27 9.55
C ASP A 67 -6.55 12.57 8.56
N GLY A 68 -6.49 11.24 8.61
CA GLY A 68 -5.60 10.48 7.73
C GLY A 68 -5.75 8.98 7.85
N PHE A 69 -5.21 8.30 6.85
CA PHE A 69 -5.16 6.83 6.77
C PHE A 69 -3.76 6.37 6.43
N ARG A 70 -3.27 5.39 7.16
CA ARG A 70 -2.09 4.60 6.81
C ARG A 70 -2.56 3.29 6.19
N PHE A 71 -2.08 3.01 4.99
CA PHE A 71 -2.45 1.83 4.22
C PHE A 71 -1.37 0.75 4.39
N ASP A 72 -1.78 -0.33 5.00
CA ASP A 72 -0.95 -1.51 5.17
C ASP A 72 -0.68 -2.17 3.82
N LEU A 73 0.58 -2.52 3.55
CA LEU A 73 1.02 -3.12 2.29
C LEU A 73 0.40 -2.45 1.06
N ALA A 74 0.50 -1.13 0.97
CA ALA A 74 -0.23 -0.33 -0.02
C ALA A 74 0.16 -0.65 -1.48
N SER A 75 1.31 -1.24 -1.73
CA SER A 75 1.71 -1.71 -3.06
C SER A 75 0.73 -2.76 -3.65
N ILE A 76 0.00 -3.48 -2.81
CA ILE A 76 -1.07 -4.40 -3.25
C ILE A 76 -2.16 -3.65 -4.02
N LEU A 77 -2.53 -2.44 -3.58
CA LEU A 77 -3.59 -1.63 -4.19
C LEU A 77 -3.25 -1.20 -5.62
N GLY A 78 -1.99 -1.28 -6.01
CA GLY A 78 -1.46 -0.92 -7.32
C GLY A 78 -1.02 -2.11 -8.17
N ARG A 79 -1.46 -3.33 -7.88
CA ARG A 79 -1.19 -4.49 -8.74
C ARG A 79 -2.29 -4.68 -9.78
N ASN A 80 -1.89 -5.04 -11.01
CA ASN A 80 -2.79 -5.51 -12.06
C ASN A 80 -3.36 -6.90 -11.73
N GLU A 81 -4.35 -7.36 -12.47
CA GLU A 81 -4.97 -8.69 -12.28
C GLU A 81 -4.00 -9.86 -12.41
N ASP A 82 -2.96 -9.70 -13.21
CA ASP A 82 -1.87 -10.69 -13.38
C ASP A 82 -0.82 -10.64 -12.26
N GLY A 83 -0.99 -9.76 -11.28
CA GLY A 83 -0.08 -9.57 -10.17
C GLY A 83 1.10 -8.63 -10.47
N SER A 84 1.28 -8.14 -11.69
CA SER A 84 2.32 -7.16 -12.01
C SER A 84 2.01 -5.77 -11.40
N PRO A 85 3.01 -4.94 -11.09
CA PRO A 85 2.76 -3.58 -10.61
C PRO A 85 2.22 -2.69 -11.75
N ALA A 86 1.12 -1.98 -11.50
CA ALA A 86 0.54 -1.03 -12.43
C ALA A 86 1.29 0.31 -12.36
N SER A 87 1.53 0.94 -13.52
CA SER A 87 2.14 2.28 -13.60
C SER A 87 1.17 3.39 -13.21
N GLN A 88 -0.13 3.18 -13.44
CA GLN A 88 -1.21 4.13 -13.14
C GLN A 88 -2.37 3.39 -12.46
N PRO A 89 -2.21 2.95 -11.20
CA PRO A 89 -3.22 2.15 -10.53
C PRO A 89 -4.51 2.96 -10.28
N PRO A 90 -5.66 2.52 -10.82
CA PRO A 90 -6.90 3.29 -10.78
C PRO A 90 -7.37 3.61 -9.36
N LEU A 91 -7.28 2.64 -8.44
CA LEU A 91 -7.72 2.86 -7.05
C LEU A 91 -6.87 3.94 -6.37
N LEU A 92 -5.55 3.90 -6.48
CA LEU A 92 -4.68 4.90 -5.84
C LEU A 92 -4.93 6.29 -6.41
N LYS A 93 -5.19 6.39 -7.72
CA LYS A 93 -5.57 7.63 -8.38
C LYS A 93 -6.92 8.14 -7.87
N ASN A 94 -7.94 7.28 -7.84
CA ASN A 94 -9.28 7.63 -7.37
C ASN A 94 -9.25 8.13 -5.91
N LEU A 95 -8.46 7.50 -5.04
CA LEU A 95 -8.27 7.95 -3.66
C LEU A 95 -7.58 9.31 -3.58
N ALA A 96 -6.59 9.56 -4.43
CA ALA A 96 -5.86 10.82 -4.47
C ALA A 96 -6.72 11.99 -4.97
N GLU A 97 -7.64 11.74 -5.90
CA GLU A 97 -8.49 12.74 -6.55
C GLU A 97 -9.87 12.88 -5.88
N ASP A 98 -10.19 12.05 -4.89
CA ASP A 98 -11.51 12.06 -4.23
C ASP A 98 -11.77 13.39 -3.49
N PRO A 99 -12.88 14.08 -3.78
CA PRO A 99 -13.15 15.39 -3.19
C PRO A 99 -13.41 15.36 -1.68
N ILE A 100 -13.90 14.25 -1.12
CA ILE A 100 -14.11 14.07 0.33
C ILE A 100 -12.76 13.86 1.03
N LEU A 101 -11.87 13.10 0.38
CA LEU A 101 -10.54 12.77 0.93
C LEU A 101 -9.49 13.86 0.65
N ARG A 102 -9.83 14.95 -0.04
CA ARG A 102 -8.87 15.97 -0.49
C ARG A 102 -7.97 16.56 0.60
N ASN A 103 -8.46 16.67 1.82
CA ASN A 103 -7.73 17.21 2.97
C ASN A 103 -7.24 16.13 3.95
N VAL A 104 -7.49 14.86 3.65
CA VAL A 104 -7.14 13.71 4.49
C VAL A 104 -5.74 13.21 4.10
N LYS A 105 -4.89 12.91 5.06
CA LYS A 105 -3.55 12.36 4.79
C LYS A 105 -3.66 10.93 4.28
N LEU A 106 -2.97 10.63 3.18
CA LEU A 106 -2.85 9.30 2.61
C LEU A 106 -1.39 8.86 2.74
N ILE A 107 -1.14 7.85 3.56
CA ILE A 107 0.21 7.36 3.87
C ILE A 107 0.32 5.90 3.45
N ALA A 108 1.25 5.60 2.56
CA ALA A 108 1.50 4.27 2.06
C ALA A 108 2.62 3.56 2.83
N GLU A 109 2.38 2.33 3.22
CA GLU A 109 3.44 1.37 3.39
C GLU A 109 3.78 0.85 1.99
N ALA A 110 4.83 1.42 1.39
CA ALA A 110 5.13 1.32 -0.04
C ALA A 110 5.85 0.00 -0.41
N TRP A 111 5.34 -1.12 0.08
CA TRP A 111 5.80 -2.50 -0.22
C TRP A 111 4.69 -3.52 -0.03
N ASP A 112 4.97 -4.78 -0.34
CA ASP A 112 4.09 -5.91 -0.03
C ASP A 112 4.88 -7.19 0.30
N ALA A 113 4.18 -8.26 0.69
CA ALA A 113 4.79 -9.54 1.05
C ALA A 113 5.21 -10.39 -0.17
N GLY A 114 4.84 -9.99 -1.38
CA GLY A 114 5.30 -10.61 -2.63
C GLY A 114 6.63 -10.08 -3.14
N GLY A 115 7.31 -9.21 -2.37
CA GLY A 115 8.63 -8.71 -2.69
C GLY A 115 8.65 -7.39 -3.47
N LEU A 116 7.49 -6.78 -3.76
CA LEU A 116 7.45 -5.45 -4.37
C LEU A 116 7.82 -4.40 -3.31
N TYR A 117 8.83 -3.58 -3.63
CA TYR A 117 9.31 -2.51 -2.77
C TYR A 117 9.36 -1.20 -3.57
N GLN A 118 8.46 -0.27 -3.26
CA GLN A 118 8.23 0.96 -4.03
C GLN A 118 8.58 2.24 -3.26
N VAL A 119 9.37 2.15 -2.18
CA VAL A 119 9.82 3.34 -1.46
C VAL A 119 10.65 4.23 -2.39
N GLY A 120 10.20 5.48 -2.57
CA GLY A 120 10.76 6.44 -3.52
C GLY A 120 10.19 6.34 -4.95
N SER A 121 9.34 5.35 -5.23
CA SER A 121 8.73 5.13 -6.56
C SER A 121 7.24 4.77 -6.51
N PHE A 122 6.61 4.89 -5.36
CA PHE A 122 5.18 4.63 -5.20
C PHE A 122 4.35 5.60 -6.06
N PRO A 123 3.25 5.15 -6.71
CA PRO A 123 2.39 6.01 -7.53
C PRO A 123 1.64 7.03 -6.67
N ALA A 124 2.30 8.16 -6.38
CA ALA A 124 1.84 9.11 -5.36
C ALA A 124 0.75 10.09 -5.83
N PHE A 125 0.57 10.28 -7.14
CA PHE A 125 -0.39 11.23 -7.72
C PHE A 125 -0.36 12.62 -7.06
N SER A 126 0.82 13.07 -6.64
CA SER A 126 1.06 14.33 -5.90
C SER A 126 0.30 14.44 -4.55
N ARG A 127 -0.18 13.34 -4.00
CA ARG A 127 -1.02 13.29 -2.79
C ARG A 127 -0.53 12.32 -1.73
N TRP A 128 -0.05 11.15 -2.14
CA TRP A 128 0.40 10.11 -1.22
C TRP A 128 1.75 10.44 -0.60
N ALA A 129 1.86 10.24 0.70
CA ALA A 129 3.13 10.12 1.41
C ALA A 129 3.51 8.64 1.56
N GLU A 130 4.78 8.37 1.83
CA GLU A 130 5.30 7.02 2.01
C GLU A 130 5.96 6.87 3.38
N TRP A 131 5.83 5.70 3.99
CA TRP A 131 6.75 5.30 5.04
C TRP A 131 8.10 4.90 4.43
N ASN A 132 9.17 5.50 4.95
CA ASN A 132 10.53 5.20 4.50
C ASN A 132 11.12 4.02 5.28
N GLY A 133 10.97 2.80 4.74
CA GLY A 133 11.52 1.60 5.36
C GLY A 133 13.05 1.60 5.48
N LYS A 134 13.77 2.22 4.50
CA LYS A 134 15.23 2.36 4.60
C LYS A 134 15.64 3.30 5.73
N TYR A 135 14.90 4.38 5.97
CA TYR A 135 15.15 5.25 7.13
C TYR A 135 15.09 4.43 8.42
N ARG A 136 14.03 3.67 8.60
CA ARG A 136 13.86 2.80 9.77
C ARG A 136 15.05 1.87 9.96
N ASP A 137 15.45 1.16 8.92
CA ASP A 137 16.44 0.09 9.02
C ASP A 137 17.86 0.65 9.17
N ASP A 138 18.22 1.67 8.39
CA ASP A 138 19.53 2.32 8.46
C ASP A 138 19.74 3.01 9.82
N MET A 139 18.73 3.73 10.32
CA MET A 139 18.78 4.38 11.64
C MET A 139 18.87 3.38 12.79
N ARG A 140 18.14 2.26 12.72
CA ARG A 140 18.22 1.18 13.71
C ARG A 140 19.63 0.56 13.74
N SER A 141 20.19 0.26 12.58
CA SER A 141 21.54 -0.29 12.47
C SER A 141 22.60 0.68 12.98
N PHE A 142 22.49 1.97 12.65
CA PHE A 142 23.38 3.01 13.15
C PHE A 142 23.32 3.13 14.69
N LEU A 143 22.11 3.23 15.26
CA LEU A 143 21.92 3.37 16.71
C LEU A 143 22.34 2.12 17.49
N LYS A 144 22.24 0.95 16.88
CA LYS A 144 22.72 -0.32 17.43
C LYS A 144 24.25 -0.41 17.43
N GLY A 145 24.93 0.38 16.63
CA GLY A 145 26.39 0.36 16.48
C GLY A 145 26.90 -0.62 15.43
N ASP A 146 26.06 -1.00 14.47
CA ASP A 146 26.50 -1.82 13.34
C ASP A 146 27.50 -1.03 12.48
N TYR A 147 28.57 -1.69 12.03
CA TYR A 147 29.62 -1.05 11.21
C TYR A 147 29.03 -0.55 9.88
N TRP A 148 29.57 0.55 9.36
CA TRP A 148 29.31 1.11 8.02
C TRP A 148 27.99 1.84 7.83
N PHE A 149 27.15 2.00 8.86
CA PHE A 149 25.87 2.68 8.76
C PHE A 149 25.90 4.20 8.98
N ALA A 150 27.04 4.80 9.31
CA ALA A 150 27.13 6.25 9.57
C ALA A 150 26.78 7.09 8.33
N GLU A 151 27.29 6.71 7.15
CA GLU A 151 26.97 7.40 5.89
C GLU A 151 25.49 7.19 5.51
N ALA A 152 24.98 5.96 5.63
CA ALA A 152 23.57 5.67 5.39
C ALA A 152 22.66 6.49 6.32
N ALA A 153 22.96 6.54 7.62
CA ALA A 153 22.22 7.34 8.58
C ALA A 153 22.26 8.84 8.25
N ALA A 154 23.41 9.38 7.88
CA ALA A 154 23.54 10.77 7.43
C ALA A 154 22.65 11.05 6.21
N ASN A 155 22.65 10.13 5.23
CA ASN A 155 21.79 10.23 4.04
C ASN A 155 20.30 10.21 4.41
N ARG A 156 19.90 9.40 5.39
CA ARG A 156 18.51 9.38 5.90
C ARG A 156 18.14 10.71 6.55
N LEU A 157 19.01 11.26 7.40
CA LEU A 157 18.75 12.51 8.14
C LEU A 157 18.60 13.74 7.24
N ILE A 158 19.24 13.76 6.07
CA ILE A 158 19.10 14.86 5.10
C ILE A 158 17.93 14.66 4.12
N GLY A 159 17.04 13.70 4.38
CA GLY A 159 15.81 13.49 3.59
C GLY A 159 15.91 12.41 2.51
N SER A 160 16.88 11.50 2.60
CA SER A 160 17.03 10.35 1.66
C SER A 160 17.08 10.75 0.18
N PRO A 161 18.02 11.62 -0.25
CA PRO A 161 18.08 12.09 -1.64
C PRO A 161 18.38 11.00 -2.67
N ASP A 162 18.83 9.83 -2.24
CA ASP A 162 19.00 8.63 -3.05
C ASP A 162 17.64 7.96 -3.42
N LEU A 163 16.60 8.23 -2.64
CA LEU A 163 15.25 7.69 -2.85
C LEU A 163 14.31 8.73 -3.46
N TYR A 164 14.34 9.94 -2.93
CA TYR A 164 13.42 11.01 -3.29
C TYR A 164 14.13 12.07 -4.13
N THR A 165 14.02 11.94 -5.44
CA THR A 165 14.58 12.87 -6.42
C THR A 165 13.48 13.73 -7.05
N GLY A 166 13.79 15.00 -7.35
CA GLY A 166 12.86 15.89 -8.06
C GLY A 166 11.66 16.31 -7.23
N GLN A 167 10.46 15.96 -7.69
CA GLN A 167 9.18 16.42 -7.12
C GLN A 167 8.87 15.89 -5.70
N TYR A 168 9.60 14.89 -5.21
CA TYR A 168 9.41 14.34 -3.87
C TYR A 168 10.17 15.06 -2.76
N LYS A 169 11.04 16.03 -3.10
CA LYS A 169 11.89 16.72 -2.10
C LYS A 169 11.15 17.49 -1.00
N GLY A 170 9.85 17.70 -1.12
CA GLY A 170 9.04 18.40 -0.12
C GLY A 170 8.23 17.51 0.83
N TYR A 171 8.26 16.18 0.63
CA TYR A 171 7.35 15.25 1.33
C TYR A 171 8.06 14.10 2.06
N ALA A 172 9.39 14.06 2.00
CA ALA A 172 10.18 13.09 2.75
C ALA A 172 10.43 13.59 4.16
N SER A 173 9.58 13.21 5.08
CA SER A 173 9.81 13.38 6.53
C SER A 173 9.75 12.04 7.22
#